data_35e16b0b87df1bd2f4475a2071030a78
#
_entry.id   35e16b0b87df1bd2f4475a2071030a78
#
_cell.length_a   1.000
_cell.length_b   1.000
_cell.length_c   1.000
_cell.angle_alpha   90.00
_cell.angle_beta   90.00
_cell.angle_gamma   90.00
#
_symmetry.space_group_name_H-M   'P 1'
#
loop_
_entity.id
_entity.type
_entity.pdbx_description
1 polymer ?
#
loop_
_entity_poly.entity_id
_entity_poly.type
_entity_poly.pdbx_seq_one_letter_code
_entity_poly.pdbx_strand_id
1 'polypeptide(L)'
;MASDSAARMTGILLHEEIRRLVAQVAPLDTVEDEHRRQALTWLDSTSDIVRRIKPRTPSPHLVSYFLLIDHDRGDVLLVDHRRAGLWLPTGGHVEPAERPAAPLRRETREELGIEALFSPVTGENPVFVTVTQTAPRASRHTDVSLWFVLSCDMNQPLSPDRGEFRDARWRARDQIEHASPALFDPHMNRTLRKFDRVRTTCDRA
;
A
#
# COMPACT_ATOMS: atom_id res chain seq x y z
N MET A 1 18.15 21.97 -21.57
CA MET A 1 18.93 22.15 -20.32
C MET A 1 18.07 22.58 -19.13
N ALA A 2 17.21 23.61 -19.23
CA ALA A 2 16.34 24.03 -18.10
C ALA A 2 15.29 22.98 -17.69
N SER A 3 14.65 22.27 -18.64
CA SER A 3 13.66 21.24 -18.36
C SER A 3 14.24 19.99 -17.67
N ASP A 4 15.47 19.61 -18.01
CA ASP A 4 16.16 18.45 -17.40
C ASP A 4 16.57 18.76 -15.94
N SER A 5 16.98 20.00 -15.68
CA SER A 5 17.30 20.45 -14.31
C SER A 5 16.06 20.50 -13.42
N ALA A 6 14.92 20.96 -13.94
CA ALA A 6 13.66 20.98 -13.19
C ALA A 6 13.15 19.57 -12.90
N ALA A 7 13.21 18.64 -13.86
CA ALA A 7 12.82 17.25 -13.68
C ALA A 7 13.70 16.54 -12.63
N ARG A 8 15.00 16.77 -12.65
CA ARG A 8 15.93 16.23 -11.62
C ARG A 8 15.63 16.78 -10.24
N MET A 9 15.38 18.07 -10.12
CA MET A 9 15.03 18.69 -8.83
C MET A 9 13.74 18.12 -8.27
N THR A 10 12.71 17.95 -9.12
CA THR A 10 11.44 17.30 -8.72
C THR A 10 11.68 15.86 -8.24
N GLY A 11 12.52 15.09 -8.92
CA GLY A 11 12.88 13.73 -8.52
C GLY A 11 13.58 13.67 -7.16
N ILE A 12 14.51 14.59 -6.89
CA ILE A 12 15.21 14.66 -5.60
C ILE A 12 14.22 14.98 -4.46
N LEU A 13 13.38 15.99 -4.65
CA LEU A 13 12.39 16.38 -3.63
C LEU A 13 11.38 15.25 -3.34
N LEU A 14 10.96 14.54 -4.36
CA LEU A 14 10.06 13.39 -4.22
C LEU A 14 10.73 12.24 -3.47
N HIS A 15 11.98 11.94 -3.78
CA HIS A 15 12.74 10.90 -3.09
C HIS A 15 12.92 11.23 -1.60
N GLU A 16 13.25 12.46 -1.26
CA GLU A 16 13.34 12.93 0.12
C GLU A 16 11.99 12.86 0.85
N GLU A 17 10.90 13.21 0.15
CA GLU A 17 9.54 13.06 0.70
C GLU A 17 9.23 11.60 1.03
N ILE A 18 9.51 10.67 0.13
CA ILE A 18 9.30 9.23 0.34
C ILE A 18 10.13 8.74 1.53
N ARG A 19 11.40 9.13 1.59
CA ARG A 19 12.28 8.78 2.71
C ARG A 19 11.73 9.30 4.04
N ARG A 20 11.23 10.52 4.07
CA ARG A 20 10.60 11.12 5.26
C ARG A 20 9.33 10.36 5.65
N LEU A 21 8.46 10.00 4.70
CA LEU A 21 7.26 9.21 4.96
C LEU A 21 7.62 7.87 5.62
N VAL A 22 8.60 7.14 5.08
CA VAL A 22 9.09 5.88 5.68
C VAL A 22 9.64 6.11 7.08
N ALA A 23 10.44 7.15 7.29
CA ALA A 23 11.05 7.45 8.59
C ALA A 23 10.01 7.81 9.67
N GLN A 24 8.89 8.41 9.29
CA GLN A 24 7.81 8.81 10.20
C GLN A 24 6.90 7.64 10.61
N VAL A 25 6.95 6.50 9.93
CA VAL A 25 6.20 5.31 10.33
C VAL A 25 6.74 4.80 11.67
N ALA A 26 5.96 4.94 12.74
CA ALA A 26 6.29 4.36 14.04
C ALA A 26 6.06 2.84 13.98
N PRO A 27 7.06 1.97 14.20
CA PRO A 27 6.91 0.54 14.04
C PRO A 27 5.91 -0.06 15.04
N LEU A 28 5.12 -1.04 14.58
CA LEU A 28 4.23 -1.83 15.44
C LEU A 28 5.03 -2.80 16.34
N ASP A 29 6.05 -3.40 15.75
CA ASP A 29 6.88 -4.44 16.34
C ASP A 29 8.26 -4.50 15.68
N THR A 30 9.11 -5.42 16.15
CA THR A 30 10.49 -5.58 15.66
C THR A 30 10.57 -5.97 14.17
N VAL A 31 9.57 -6.67 13.63
CA VAL A 31 9.55 -7.05 12.21
C VAL A 31 9.28 -5.84 11.34
N GLU A 32 8.35 -4.97 11.72
CA GLU A 32 8.12 -3.73 10.98
C GLU A 32 9.30 -2.76 11.12
N ASP A 33 9.95 -2.71 12.29
CA ASP A 33 11.16 -1.90 12.46
C ASP A 33 12.29 -2.37 11.55
N GLU A 34 12.43 -3.69 11.36
CA GLU A 34 13.38 -4.26 10.40
C GLU A 34 13.02 -3.86 8.96
N HIS A 35 11.76 -4.00 8.56
CA HIS A 35 11.31 -3.58 7.22
C HIS A 35 11.54 -2.08 7.00
N ARG A 36 11.24 -1.25 8.01
CA ARG A 36 11.48 0.20 7.93
C ARG A 36 12.97 0.52 7.76
N ARG A 37 13.87 -0.16 8.50
CA ARG A 37 15.32 0.02 8.36
C ARG A 37 15.81 -0.43 6.99
N GLN A 38 15.33 -1.56 6.47
CA GLN A 38 15.66 -2.04 5.12
C GLN A 38 15.21 -1.06 4.06
N ALA A 39 13.98 -0.52 4.16
CA ALA A 39 13.45 0.47 3.24
C ALA A 39 14.29 1.77 3.26
N LEU A 40 14.66 2.27 4.43
CA LEU A 40 15.51 3.46 4.55
C LEU A 40 16.91 3.21 3.98
N THR A 41 17.54 2.08 4.29
CA THR A 41 18.85 1.72 3.73
C THR A 41 18.81 1.61 2.21
N TRP A 42 17.74 1.03 1.67
CA TRP A 42 17.54 0.96 0.23
C TRP A 42 17.38 2.36 -0.38
N LEU A 43 16.52 3.21 0.18
CA LEU A 43 16.34 4.60 -0.27
C LEU A 43 17.65 5.39 -0.21
N ASP A 44 18.48 5.20 0.81
CA ASP A 44 19.79 5.85 0.93
C ASP A 44 20.82 5.34 -0.12
N SER A 45 20.58 4.15 -0.70
CA SER A 45 21.49 3.52 -1.67
C SER A 45 21.20 3.84 -3.13
N THR A 46 20.00 4.28 -3.49
CA THR A 46 19.58 4.49 -4.87
C THR A 46 18.45 5.51 -5.00
N SER A 47 18.45 6.24 -6.12
CA SER A 47 17.30 7.06 -6.55
C SER A 47 16.38 6.34 -7.57
N ASP A 48 16.76 5.15 -8.02
CA ASP A 48 15.99 4.34 -8.98
C ASP A 48 15.00 3.44 -8.22
N ILE A 49 13.93 4.07 -7.72
CA ILE A 49 12.98 3.46 -6.78
C ILE A 49 11.63 3.07 -7.39
N VAL A 50 11.37 3.43 -8.66
CA VAL A 50 10.10 3.14 -9.33
C VAL A 50 10.28 2.09 -10.41
N ARG A 51 9.24 1.25 -10.60
CA ARG A 51 9.29 0.20 -11.60
C ARG A 51 9.18 0.78 -13.01
N ARG A 52 10.22 0.59 -13.83
CA ARG A 52 10.28 1.06 -15.23
C ARG A 52 9.94 -0.03 -16.24
N ILE A 53 10.27 -1.28 -15.94
CA ILE A 53 10.03 -2.42 -16.84
C ILE A 53 9.34 -3.54 -16.04
N LYS A 54 8.14 -3.91 -16.48
CA LYS A 54 7.40 -5.05 -15.90
C LYS A 54 8.13 -6.37 -16.12
N PRO A 55 8.10 -7.32 -15.17
CA PRO A 55 7.48 -7.19 -13.85
C PRO A 55 8.38 -6.62 -12.76
N ARG A 56 9.72 -6.55 -12.95
CA ARG A 56 10.68 -6.49 -11.83
C ARG A 56 11.87 -5.53 -11.97
N THR A 57 11.86 -4.57 -12.86
CA THR A 57 13.03 -3.71 -13.06
C THR A 57 12.72 -2.24 -12.72
N PRO A 58 13.43 -1.65 -11.75
CA PRO A 58 14.39 -2.26 -10.84
C PRO A 58 13.74 -3.19 -9.81
N SER A 59 14.54 -3.90 -9.02
CA SER A 59 14.12 -4.62 -7.82
C SER A 59 15.19 -4.34 -6.74
N PRO A 60 14.81 -3.81 -5.58
CA PRO A 60 13.45 -3.43 -5.14
C PRO A 60 12.83 -2.26 -5.91
N HIS A 61 11.50 -2.11 -5.77
CA HIS A 61 10.78 -0.91 -6.21
C HIS A 61 9.59 -0.58 -5.30
N LEU A 62 9.12 0.67 -5.41
CA LEU A 62 8.09 1.21 -4.55
C LEU A 62 6.69 0.80 -4.99
N VAL A 63 5.87 0.39 -4.01
CA VAL A 63 4.45 0.04 -4.17
C VAL A 63 3.63 0.78 -3.12
N SER A 64 2.42 1.18 -3.47
CA SER A 64 1.43 1.71 -2.54
C SER A 64 0.29 0.71 -2.41
N TYR A 65 0.06 0.23 -1.18
CA TYR A 65 -1.11 -0.56 -0.81
C TYR A 65 -2.13 0.30 -0.07
N PHE A 66 -3.41 -0.01 -0.26
CA PHE A 66 -4.48 0.72 0.44
C PHE A 66 -5.46 -0.23 1.11
N LEU A 67 -5.59 -0.08 2.41
CA LEU A 67 -6.71 -0.64 3.15
C LEU A 67 -7.93 0.24 2.90
N LEU A 68 -8.90 -0.28 2.16
CA LEU A 68 -10.22 0.32 2.05
C LEU A 68 -11.07 -0.12 3.22
N ILE A 69 -11.46 0.81 4.08
CA ILE A 69 -12.19 0.52 5.30
C ILE A 69 -13.53 1.25 5.26
N ASP A 70 -14.62 0.53 5.50
CA ASP A 70 -15.91 1.12 5.79
C ASP A 70 -15.88 1.76 7.18
N HIS A 71 -16.22 3.05 7.27
CA HIS A 71 -16.10 3.77 8.55
C HIS A 71 -17.08 3.34 9.60
N ASP A 72 -18.31 3.03 9.20
CA ASP A 72 -19.38 2.74 10.13
C ASP A 72 -19.23 1.35 10.73
N ARG A 73 -18.82 0.39 9.90
CA ARG A 73 -18.69 -1.02 10.29
C ARG A 73 -17.27 -1.45 10.60
N GLY A 74 -16.27 -0.76 10.03
CA GLY A 74 -14.86 -1.16 10.13
C GLY A 74 -14.50 -2.37 9.26
N ASP A 75 -15.41 -2.79 8.37
CA ASP A 75 -15.17 -3.86 7.40
C ASP A 75 -14.09 -3.43 6.40
N VAL A 76 -13.34 -4.39 5.88
CA VAL A 76 -12.22 -4.17 4.97
C VAL A 76 -12.55 -4.76 3.60
N LEU A 77 -12.37 -3.95 2.54
CA LEU A 77 -12.50 -4.44 1.18
C LEU A 77 -11.22 -5.14 0.74
N LEU A 78 -11.36 -6.39 0.34
CA LEU A 78 -10.26 -7.20 -0.20
C LEU A 78 -10.62 -7.74 -1.57
N VAL A 79 -9.61 -7.95 -2.40
CA VAL A 79 -9.72 -8.51 -3.75
C VAL A 79 -9.07 -9.88 -3.83
N ASP A 80 -9.73 -10.85 -4.49
CA ASP A 80 -9.13 -12.14 -4.85
C ASP A 80 -8.25 -11.97 -6.09
N HIS A 81 -6.97 -11.74 -5.86
CA HIS A 81 -6.00 -11.41 -6.92
C HIS A 81 -5.59 -12.65 -7.73
N ARG A 82 -5.88 -12.65 -9.04
CA ARG A 82 -5.69 -13.82 -9.92
C ARG A 82 -4.27 -14.37 -9.93
N ARG A 83 -3.26 -13.48 -9.98
CA ARG A 83 -1.85 -13.90 -10.08
C ARG A 83 -1.27 -14.32 -8.75
N ALA A 84 -1.64 -13.63 -7.67
CA ALA A 84 -1.16 -13.94 -6.34
C ALA A 84 -1.87 -15.15 -5.73
N GLY A 85 -3.14 -15.39 -6.09
CA GLY A 85 -3.98 -16.42 -5.49
C GLY A 85 -4.30 -16.14 -4.02
N LEU A 86 -4.29 -14.87 -3.63
CA LEU A 86 -4.51 -14.39 -2.28
C LEU A 86 -5.59 -13.32 -2.27
N TRP A 87 -6.24 -13.16 -1.13
CA TRP A 87 -7.04 -12.00 -0.83
C TRP A 87 -6.12 -10.87 -0.35
N LEU A 88 -6.04 -9.82 -1.14
CA LEU A 88 -5.13 -8.70 -0.92
C LEU A 88 -5.93 -7.40 -0.76
N PRO A 89 -5.37 -6.38 -0.10
CA PRO A 89 -5.80 -5.00 -0.33
C PRO A 89 -5.48 -4.62 -1.78
N THR A 90 -6.15 -3.64 -2.31
CA THR A 90 -5.77 -3.05 -3.59
C THR A 90 -4.45 -2.30 -3.49
N GLY A 91 -3.78 -2.10 -4.60
CA GLY A 91 -2.49 -1.43 -4.61
C GLY A 91 -1.89 -1.32 -5.99
N GLY A 92 -1.00 -0.39 -6.14
CA GLY A 92 -0.35 -0.12 -7.41
C GLY A 92 1.11 0.28 -7.27
N HIS A 93 1.84 0.15 -8.37
CA HIS A 93 3.20 0.64 -8.44
C HIS A 93 3.20 2.16 -8.58
N VAL A 94 4.10 2.80 -7.86
CA VAL A 94 4.34 4.22 -8.01
C VAL A 94 5.07 4.47 -9.33
N GLU A 95 4.56 5.40 -10.12
CA GLU A 95 5.16 5.78 -11.39
C GLU A 95 6.24 6.87 -11.24
N PRO A 96 7.10 7.08 -12.27
CA PRO A 96 8.08 8.17 -12.24
C PRO A 96 7.42 9.52 -11.99
N ALA A 97 7.99 10.29 -11.05
CA ALA A 97 7.48 11.59 -10.60
C ALA A 97 6.09 11.58 -9.93
N GLU A 98 5.57 10.42 -9.58
CA GLU A 98 4.31 10.24 -8.86
C GLU A 98 4.56 10.17 -7.34
N ARG A 99 3.75 10.88 -6.56
CA ARG A 99 3.76 10.76 -5.09
C ARG A 99 3.16 9.42 -4.66
N PRO A 100 3.63 8.78 -3.58
CA PRO A 100 3.12 7.47 -3.15
C PRO A 100 1.61 7.42 -2.88
N ALA A 101 1.03 8.55 -2.51
CA ALA A 101 -0.42 8.66 -2.29
C ALA A 101 -1.24 8.85 -3.58
N ALA A 102 -0.62 9.22 -4.70
CA ALA A 102 -1.33 9.52 -5.95
C ALA A 102 -1.96 8.28 -6.62
N PRO A 103 -1.31 7.08 -6.64
CA PRO A 103 -1.92 5.88 -7.19
C PRO A 103 -3.26 5.52 -6.54
N LEU A 104 -3.44 5.85 -5.26
CA LEU A 104 -4.61 5.46 -4.45
C LEU A 104 -5.94 5.80 -5.11
N ARG A 105 -6.11 7.04 -5.55
CA ARG A 105 -7.35 7.50 -6.17
C ARG A 105 -7.55 6.95 -7.57
N ARG A 106 -6.45 6.75 -8.30
CA ARG A 106 -6.47 6.19 -9.65
C ARG A 106 -6.84 4.72 -9.61
N GLU A 107 -6.14 3.94 -8.80
CA GLU A 107 -6.33 2.49 -8.72
C GLU A 107 -7.71 2.11 -8.15
N THR A 108 -8.22 2.82 -7.11
CA THR A 108 -9.57 2.52 -6.61
C THR A 108 -10.65 2.74 -7.66
N ARG A 109 -10.49 3.76 -8.51
CA ARG A 109 -11.41 4.02 -9.60
C ARG A 109 -11.26 3.02 -10.75
N GLU A 110 -10.04 2.75 -11.18
CA GLU A 110 -9.74 1.84 -12.29
C GLU A 110 -10.01 0.39 -11.92
N GLU A 111 -9.59 -0.03 -10.73
CA GLU A 111 -9.67 -1.42 -10.29
C GLU A 111 -11.02 -1.81 -9.70
N LEU A 112 -11.73 -0.89 -9.05
CA LEU A 112 -12.94 -1.18 -8.29
C LEU A 112 -14.17 -0.37 -8.71
N GLY A 113 -13.98 0.69 -9.50
CA GLY A 113 -15.06 1.59 -9.92
C GLY A 113 -15.62 2.46 -8.82
N ILE A 114 -14.89 2.67 -7.71
CA ILE A 114 -15.36 3.42 -6.55
C ILE A 114 -14.50 4.66 -6.29
N GLU A 115 -15.12 5.65 -5.64
CA GLU A 115 -14.42 6.80 -5.07
C GLU A 115 -14.11 6.51 -3.59
N ALA A 116 -12.85 6.68 -3.23
CA ALA A 116 -12.40 6.56 -1.85
C ALA A 116 -11.68 7.83 -1.41
N LEU A 117 -11.78 8.14 -0.13
CA LEU A 117 -11.15 9.28 0.51
C LEU A 117 -10.05 8.79 1.44
N PHE A 118 -9.04 9.60 1.69
CA PHE A 118 -8.11 9.30 2.76
C PHE A 118 -8.82 9.26 4.10
N SER A 119 -8.46 8.28 4.93
CA SER A 119 -8.96 8.18 6.30
C SER A 119 -8.70 9.49 7.04
N PRO A 120 -9.69 10.06 7.74
CA PRO A 120 -9.48 11.26 8.54
C PRO A 120 -8.47 11.07 9.66
N VAL A 121 -8.22 9.82 10.06
CA VAL A 121 -7.25 9.46 11.11
C VAL A 121 -5.80 9.57 10.61
N THR A 122 -5.53 9.18 9.38
CA THR A 122 -4.15 9.07 8.86
C THR A 122 -3.83 10.09 7.77
N GLY A 123 -4.85 10.65 7.13
CA GLY A 123 -4.66 11.49 5.95
C GLY A 123 -3.85 10.76 4.87
N GLU A 124 -2.99 11.49 4.20
CA GLU A 124 -2.09 10.98 3.14
C GLU A 124 -0.79 10.35 3.69
N ASN A 125 -0.74 9.99 4.98
CA ASN A 125 0.44 9.36 5.57
C ASN A 125 0.29 7.83 5.60
N PRO A 126 1.35 7.07 5.25
CA PRO A 126 1.33 5.63 5.39
C PRO A 126 1.32 5.23 6.87
N VAL A 127 0.54 4.20 7.19
CA VAL A 127 0.48 3.65 8.54
C VAL A 127 1.43 2.50 8.75
N PHE A 128 1.86 1.83 7.69
CA PHE A 128 2.66 0.61 7.75
C PHE A 128 3.64 0.55 6.60
N VAL A 129 4.79 -0.11 6.80
CA VAL A 129 5.80 -0.34 5.77
C VAL A 129 6.20 -1.81 5.75
N THR A 130 6.31 -2.38 4.55
CA THR A 130 6.80 -3.74 4.36
C THR A 130 7.84 -3.82 3.26
N VAL A 131 8.78 -4.76 3.41
CA VAL A 131 9.72 -5.16 2.38
C VAL A 131 9.51 -6.65 2.15
N THR A 132 8.93 -7.02 1.02
CA THR A 132 8.50 -8.39 0.76
C THR A 132 8.91 -8.88 -0.62
N GLN A 133 9.20 -10.17 -0.72
CA GLN A 133 9.42 -10.81 -2.00
C GLN A 133 8.09 -11.32 -2.56
N THR A 134 7.82 -10.96 -3.81
CA THR A 134 6.60 -11.38 -4.49
C THR A 134 6.62 -12.86 -4.90
N ALA A 135 5.44 -13.46 -5.03
CA ALA A 135 5.20 -14.74 -5.67
C ALA A 135 4.51 -14.50 -7.04
N PRO A 136 4.65 -15.38 -8.03
CA PRO A 136 5.38 -16.64 -8.05
C PRO A 136 6.89 -16.50 -8.32
N ARG A 137 7.65 -17.57 -8.07
CA ARG A 137 9.12 -17.60 -8.22
C ARG A 137 9.64 -17.11 -9.58
N ALA A 138 8.90 -17.33 -10.67
CA ALA A 138 9.33 -16.98 -12.03
C ALA A 138 9.43 -15.45 -12.27
N SER A 139 8.70 -14.65 -11.51
CA SER A 139 8.71 -13.17 -11.58
C SER A 139 9.10 -12.54 -10.23
N ARG A 140 9.84 -13.28 -9.40
CA ARG A 140 10.19 -12.81 -8.06
C ARG A 140 10.98 -11.51 -8.10
N HIS A 141 10.49 -10.55 -7.36
CA HIS A 141 11.13 -9.27 -7.10
C HIS A 141 10.80 -8.83 -5.68
N THR A 142 11.41 -7.76 -5.23
CA THR A 142 11.15 -7.20 -3.90
C THR A 142 10.33 -5.94 -4.06
N ASP A 143 9.21 -5.89 -3.34
CA ASP A 143 8.39 -4.70 -3.19
C ASP A 143 8.71 -4.02 -1.85
N VAL A 144 8.93 -2.72 -1.91
CA VAL A 144 8.91 -1.85 -0.74
C VAL A 144 7.54 -1.18 -0.72
N SER A 145 6.68 -1.65 0.17
CA SER A 145 5.27 -1.23 0.16
C SER A 145 4.96 -0.26 1.29
N LEU A 146 4.39 0.89 0.92
CA LEU A 146 3.78 1.83 1.84
C LEU A 146 2.28 1.55 1.92
N TRP A 147 1.76 1.36 3.13
CA TRP A 147 0.36 1.02 3.36
C TRP A 147 -0.40 2.24 3.86
N PHE A 148 -1.40 2.63 3.11
CA PHE A 148 -2.28 3.74 3.42
C PHE A 148 -3.65 3.24 3.84
N VAL A 149 -4.47 4.12 4.42
CA VAL A 149 -5.85 3.80 4.78
C VAL A 149 -6.78 4.77 4.07
N LEU A 150 -7.71 4.19 3.34
CA LEU A 150 -8.79 4.92 2.67
C LEU A 150 -10.13 4.58 3.31
N SER A 151 -10.99 5.55 3.24
CA SER A 151 -12.36 5.48 3.65
C SER A 151 -13.27 5.27 2.46
N CYS A 152 -14.21 4.35 2.60
CA CYS A 152 -15.19 4.04 1.57
C CYS A 152 -16.52 3.67 2.22
N ASP A 153 -17.64 4.00 1.56
CA ASP A 153 -18.95 3.48 1.89
C ASP A 153 -19.12 2.09 1.25
N MET A 154 -19.35 1.07 2.06
CA MET A 154 -19.54 -0.30 1.59
C MET A 154 -20.79 -0.50 0.71
N ASN A 155 -21.72 0.46 0.71
CA ASN A 155 -22.90 0.42 -0.13
C ASN A 155 -22.64 0.90 -1.56
N GLN A 156 -21.46 1.45 -1.86
CA GLN A 156 -21.09 1.78 -3.23
C GLN A 156 -21.05 0.49 -4.09
N PRO A 157 -21.62 0.50 -5.29
CA PRO A 157 -21.54 -0.65 -6.19
C PRO A 157 -20.10 -0.89 -6.62
N LEU A 158 -19.62 -2.12 -6.46
CA LEU A 158 -18.28 -2.51 -6.87
C LEU A 158 -18.27 -2.95 -8.32
N SER A 159 -17.27 -2.50 -9.08
CA SER A 159 -17.00 -2.93 -10.47
C SER A 159 -15.55 -3.40 -10.60
N PRO A 160 -15.18 -4.55 -9.99
CA PRO A 160 -13.80 -5.03 -9.99
C PRO A 160 -13.30 -5.33 -11.40
N ASP A 161 -12.04 -4.94 -11.69
CA ASP A 161 -11.37 -5.35 -12.92
C ASP A 161 -11.23 -6.88 -12.99
N ARG A 162 -12.01 -7.49 -13.88
CA ARG A 162 -12.03 -8.94 -14.06
C ARG A 162 -10.73 -9.49 -14.70
N GLY A 163 -9.91 -8.64 -15.27
CA GLY A 163 -8.56 -9.01 -15.74
C GLY A 163 -7.61 -9.33 -14.60
N GLU A 164 -7.71 -8.60 -13.51
CA GLU A 164 -6.82 -8.72 -12.35
C GLU A 164 -7.43 -9.53 -11.20
N PHE A 165 -8.74 -9.40 -10.96
CA PHE A 165 -9.41 -10.00 -9.81
C PHE A 165 -10.44 -11.05 -10.22
N ARG A 166 -10.57 -12.10 -9.42
CA ARG A 166 -11.68 -13.06 -9.50
C ARG A 166 -12.91 -12.51 -8.81
N ASP A 167 -12.69 -11.80 -7.69
CA ASP A 167 -13.74 -11.28 -6.83
C ASP A 167 -13.24 -10.08 -6.00
N ALA A 168 -14.17 -9.29 -5.47
CA ALA A 168 -13.91 -8.25 -4.47
C ALA A 168 -15.00 -8.32 -3.40
N ARG A 169 -14.62 -8.33 -2.13
CA ARG A 169 -15.56 -8.49 -1.01
C ARG A 169 -15.18 -7.67 0.19
N TRP A 170 -16.20 -7.12 0.81
CA TRP A 170 -16.11 -6.64 2.17
C TRP A 170 -15.96 -7.81 3.14
N ARG A 171 -15.02 -7.70 4.06
CA ARG A 171 -14.74 -8.69 5.09
C ARG A 171 -14.78 -8.02 6.45
N ALA A 172 -15.59 -8.58 7.35
CA ALA A 172 -15.52 -8.18 8.75
C ALA A 172 -14.14 -8.51 9.34
N ARG A 173 -13.70 -7.73 10.31
CA ARG A 173 -12.39 -7.88 10.94
C ARG A 173 -12.15 -9.28 11.51
N ASP A 174 -13.13 -9.81 12.19
CA ASP A 174 -13.10 -11.16 12.77
C ASP A 174 -12.98 -12.25 11.70
N GLN A 175 -13.61 -12.08 10.54
CA GLN A 175 -13.46 -13.00 9.41
C GLN A 175 -12.02 -13.05 8.88
N ILE A 176 -11.30 -11.93 8.89
CA ILE A 176 -9.90 -11.89 8.48
C ILE A 176 -9.02 -12.52 9.58
N GLU A 177 -9.29 -12.19 10.84
CA GLU A 177 -8.49 -12.62 11.98
C GLU A 177 -8.56 -14.13 12.23
N HIS A 178 -9.76 -14.74 12.07
CA HIS A 178 -9.98 -16.17 12.31
C HIS A 178 -9.78 -17.06 11.08
N ALA A 179 -9.64 -16.48 9.88
CA ALA A 179 -9.37 -17.26 8.68
C ALA A 179 -7.90 -17.71 8.64
N SER A 180 -7.61 -18.68 7.76
CA SER A 180 -6.24 -19.12 7.53
C SER A 180 -5.36 -17.94 7.04
N PRO A 181 -4.25 -17.63 7.71
CA PRO A 181 -3.35 -16.57 7.26
C PRO A 181 -2.82 -16.78 5.83
N ALA A 182 -2.78 -18.02 5.35
CA ALA A 182 -2.35 -18.36 4.00
C ALA A 182 -3.29 -17.85 2.89
N LEU A 183 -4.48 -17.36 3.24
CA LEU A 183 -5.42 -16.77 2.29
C LEU A 183 -5.15 -15.30 2.00
N PHE A 184 -4.37 -14.62 2.83
CA PHE A 184 -4.19 -13.17 2.80
C PHE A 184 -2.72 -12.78 2.61
N ASP A 185 -2.50 -11.49 2.40
CA ASP A 185 -1.17 -10.92 2.56
C ASP A 185 -0.61 -11.26 3.95
N PRO A 186 0.65 -11.70 4.07
CA PRO A 186 1.23 -12.13 5.36
C PRO A 186 1.27 -11.02 6.41
N HIS A 187 1.16 -9.77 6.00
CA HIS A 187 1.15 -8.61 6.91
C HIS A 187 -0.25 -8.04 7.19
N MET A 188 -1.31 -8.59 6.57
CA MET A 188 -2.68 -8.08 6.67
C MET A 188 -3.10 -7.84 8.13
N ASN A 189 -3.07 -8.88 8.96
CA ASN A 189 -3.47 -8.78 10.36
C ASN A 189 -2.62 -7.80 11.17
N ARG A 190 -1.34 -7.65 10.82
CA ARG A 190 -0.43 -6.71 11.49
C ARG A 190 -0.78 -5.27 11.12
N THR A 191 -1.04 -5.02 9.85
CA THR A 191 -1.44 -3.69 9.36
C THR A 191 -2.77 -3.26 9.97
N LEU A 192 -3.74 -4.18 10.05
CA LEU A 192 -5.03 -3.92 10.67
C LEU A 192 -4.90 -3.58 12.16
N ARG A 193 -4.14 -4.36 12.93
CA ARG A 193 -3.87 -4.06 14.35
C ARG A 193 -3.18 -2.72 14.56
N LYS A 194 -2.27 -2.36 13.65
CA LYS A 194 -1.60 -1.07 13.72
C LYS A 194 -2.56 0.08 13.49
N PHE A 195 -3.40 -0.02 12.47
CA PHE A 195 -4.42 0.99 12.21
C PHE A 195 -5.34 1.19 13.43
N ASP A 196 -5.78 0.11 14.09
CA ASP A 196 -6.58 0.20 15.32
C ASP A 196 -5.86 0.96 16.44
N ARG A 197 -4.56 0.74 16.61
CA ARG A 197 -3.76 1.51 17.59
C ARG A 197 -3.71 3.00 17.25
N VAL A 198 -3.46 3.34 15.98
CA VAL A 198 -3.41 4.74 15.52
C VAL A 198 -4.75 5.41 15.75
N ARG A 199 -5.85 4.76 15.37
CA ARG A 199 -7.22 5.26 15.58
C ARG A 199 -7.50 5.52 17.05
N THR A 200 -7.23 4.55 17.93
CA THR A 200 -7.47 4.69 19.37
C THR A 200 -6.64 5.84 20.00
N THR A 201 -5.48 6.12 19.44
CA THR A 201 -4.64 7.23 19.92
C THR A 201 -5.21 8.59 19.50
N CYS A 202 -5.74 8.68 18.27
CA CYS A 202 -6.39 9.91 17.78
C CYS A 202 -7.70 10.22 18.53
N ASP A 203 -8.49 9.21 18.87
CA ASP A 203 -9.76 9.39 19.59
C ASP A 203 -9.58 9.90 21.04
N ARG A 204 -8.35 9.84 21.56
CA ARG A 204 -8.01 10.27 22.94
C ARG A 204 -7.28 11.62 23.00
N ALA A 205 -6.93 12.19 21.85
CA ALA A 205 -6.19 13.46 21.76
C ALA A 205 -7.12 14.64 21.49
#